data_956d7c30d3fd19a69d0ca3443646734d
#
_entry.id   956d7c30d3fd19a69d0ca3443646734d
#
_cell.length_a   1.000
_cell.length_b   1.000
_cell.length_c   1.000
_cell.angle_alpha   90.00
_cell.angle_beta   90.00
_cell.angle_gamma   90.00
#
_symmetry.space_group_name_H-M   'P 1'
#
loop_
_entity.id
_entity.type
_entity.pdbx_description
1 polymer ?
#
loop_
_entity_poly.entity_id
_entity_poly.type
_entity_poly.pdbx_seq_one_letter_code
_entity_poly.pdbx_strand_id
1 'polypeptide(L)'
;MDRRYLLTAFSYALLGLALGLYMAASHDHGQLVTHAHIMMIGFLISFSYALCYRLWLEAASGVYSGGLVTAQFWLHQLGTIGVAIGLFLLYGEFVALEVVDPFLAISSFSVFGGVLLMMVQLLKAKQAG
;
A
#
# COMPACT_ATOMS: atom_id res chain seq x y z
N MET A 1 2.56 -1.74 -15.48
CA MET A 1 2.40 -1.37 -14.06
C MET A 1 1.68 -2.47 -13.25
N ASP A 2 0.71 -3.15 -13.84
CA ASP A 2 -0.03 -4.27 -13.24
C ASP A 2 0.87 -5.33 -12.58
N ARG A 3 1.86 -5.84 -13.31
CA ARG A 3 2.80 -6.84 -12.78
C ARG A 3 3.62 -6.33 -11.58
N ARG A 4 4.00 -5.05 -11.57
CA ARG A 4 4.73 -4.46 -10.44
C ARG A 4 3.86 -4.47 -9.19
N TYR A 5 2.62 -4.02 -9.31
CA TYR A 5 1.67 -4.05 -8.21
C TYR A 5 1.33 -5.46 -7.75
N LEU A 6 1.20 -6.40 -8.68
CA LEU A 6 0.94 -7.79 -8.34
C LEU A 6 2.09 -8.38 -7.50
N LEU A 7 3.33 -8.16 -7.91
CA LEU A 7 4.50 -8.65 -7.16
C LEU A 7 4.63 -7.99 -5.80
N THR A 8 4.45 -6.67 -5.70
CA THR A 8 4.48 -5.99 -4.40
C THR A 8 3.33 -6.43 -3.49
N ALA A 9 2.12 -6.64 -4.04
CA ALA A 9 0.99 -7.15 -3.28
C ALA A 9 1.31 -8.49 -2.61
N PHE A 10 1.81 -9.46 -3.37
CA PHE A 10 2.18 -10.76 -2.80
C PHE A 10 3.38 -10.69 -1.85
N SER A 11 4.31 -9.76 -2.07
CA SER A 11 5.39 -9.52 -1.10
C SER A 11 4.85 -9.03 0.25
N TYR A 12 3.88 -8.10 0.23
CA TYR A 12 3.19 -7.68 1.45
C TYR A 12 2.37 -8.81 2.08
N ALA A 13 1.71 -9.62 1.28
CA ALA A 13 0.98 -10.78 1.78
C ALA A 13 1.91 -11.75 2.53
N LEU A 14 3.08 -12.06 1.97
CA LEU A 14 4.08 -12.91 2.63
C LEU A 14 4.55 -12.30 3.95
N LEU A 15 4.86 -10.99 3.98
CA LEU A 15 5.27 -10.30 5.21
C LEU A 15 4.15 -10.30 6.26
N GLY A 16 2.95 -9.93 5.85
CA GLY A 16 1.80 -9.88 6.77
C GLY A 16 1.44 -11.25 7.32
N LEU A 17 1.45 -12.28 6.49
CA LEU A 17 1.19 -13.67 6.92
C LEU A 17 2.31 -14.20 7.82
N ALA A 18 3.58 -13.88 7.52
CA ALA A 18 4.70 -14.24 8.38
C ALA A 18 4.55 -13.61 9.78
N LEU A 19 4.15 -12.34 9.85
CA LEU A 19 3.86 -11.67 11.10
C LEU A 19 2.67 -12.31 11.84
N GLY A 20 1.62 -12.69 11.11
CA GLY A 20 0.49 -13.42 11.65
C GLY A 20 0.88 -14.78 12.21
N LEU A 21 1.73 -15.54 11.53
CA LEU A 21 2.28 -16.81 12.00
C LEU A 21 3.12 -16.63 13.27
N TYR A 22 3.96 -15.58 13.31
CA TYR A 22 4.71 -15.23 14.52
C TYR A 22 3.79 -14.97 15.72
N MET A 23 2.73 -14.17 15.53
CA MET A 23 1.76 -13.89 16.58
C MET A 23 1.03 -15.14 17.05
N ALA A 24 0.66 -16.02 16.12
CA ALA A 24 0.01 -17.29 16.46
C ALA A 24 0.94 -18.21 17.25
N ALA A 25 2.20 -18.33 16.87
CA ALA A 25 3.17 -19.20 17.51
C ALA A 25 3.63 -18.68 18.88
N SER A 26 3.81 -17.35 19.01
CA SER A 26 4.28 -16.72 20.25
C SER A 26 3.16 -16.42 21.25
N HIS A 27 1.90 -16.48 20.84
CA HIS A 27 0.73 -15.96 21.57
C HIS A 27 0.82 -14.50 21.95
N ASP A 28 1.74 -13.75 21.32
CA ASP A 28 1.89 -12.31 21.45
C ASP A 28 1.24 -11.61 20.25
N HIS A 29 0.12 -10.95 20.48
CA HIS A 29 -0.68 -10.26 19.46
C HIS A 29 -0.44 -8.74 19.46
N GLY A 30 0.68 -8.27 20.00
CA GLY A 30 1.03 -6.87 20.06
C GLY A 30 1.11 -6.18 18.69
N GLN A 31 1.46 -6.94 17.64
CA GLN A 31 1.57 -6.44 16.27
C GLN A 31 0.31 -6.62 15.41
N LEU A 32 -0.85 -6.83 16.01
CA LEU A 32 -2.10 -7.07 15.28
C LEU A 32 -2.46 -5.90 14.33
N VAL A 33 -2.29 -4.67 14.78
CA VAL A 33 -2.58 -3.47 13.98
C VAL A 33 -1.61 -3.36 12.80
N THR A 34 -0.32 -3.64 13.01
CA THR A 34 0.69 -3.67 11.96
C THR A 34 0.35 -4.74 10.91
N HIS A 35 0.04 -5.95 11.37
CA HIS A 35 -0.39 -7.06 10.50
C HIS A 35 -1.61 -6.66 9.65
N ALA A 36 -2.63 -6.09 10.27
CA ALA A 36 -3.85 -5.67 9.57
C ALA A 36 -3.56 -4.63 8.48
N HIS A 37 -2.72 -3.63 8.76
CA HIS A 37 -2.36 -2.60 7.77
C HIS A 37 -1.52 -3.17 6.63
N ILE A 38 -0.57 -4.06 6.90
CA ILE A 38 0.21 -4.73 5.84
C ILE A 38 -0.73 -5.53 4.94
N MET A 39 -1.69 -6.27 5.50
CA MET A 39 -2.64 -7.05 4.71
C MET A 39 -3.64 -6.17 3.94
N MET A 40 -4.13 -5.08 4.52
CA MET A 40 -5.12 -4.23 3.86
C MET A 40 -4.48 -3.25 2.87
N ILE A 41 -3.55 -2.43 3.32
CA ILE A 41 -2.94 -1.39 2.47
C ILE A 41 -1.86 -2.02 1.57
N GLY A 42 -1.03 -2.88 2.13
CA GLY A 42 0.04 -3.52 1.38
C GLY A 42 -0.50 -4.53 0.36
N PHE A 43 -1.20 -5.56 0.83
CA PHE A 43 -1.68 -6.61 -0.07
C PHE A 43 -2.96 -6.22 -0.81
N LEU A 44 -4.06 -5.98 -0.11
CA LEU A 44 -5.38 -5.85 -0.75
C LEU A 44 -5.45 -4.66 -1.71
N ILE A 45 -4.99 -3.48 -1.30
CA ILE A 45 -5.02 -2.27 -2.15
C ILE A 45 -4.04 -2.42 -3.32
N SER A 46 -2.82 -2.92 -3.11
CA SER A 46 -1.88 -3.14 -4.20
C SER A 46 -2.40 -4.16 -5.21
N PHE A 47 -3.04 -5.23 -4.74
CA PHE A 47 -3.70 -6.21 -5.62
C PHE A 47 -4.85 -5.57 -6.41
N SER A 48 -5.66 -4.75 -5.77
CA SER A 48 -6.73 -3.99 -6.43
C SER A 48 -6.17 -3.04 -7.50
N TYR A 49 -5.06 -2.37 -7.24
CA TYR A 49 -4.39 -1.54 -8.25
C TYR A 49 -3.85 -2.37 -9.42
N ALA A 50 -3.30 -3.56 -9.17
CA ALA A 50 -2.90 -4.46 -10.24
C ALA A 50 -4.08 -4.78 -11.17
N LEU A 51 -5.25 -5.06 -10.60
CA LEU A 51 -6.48 -5.30 -11.37
C LEU A 51 -6.94 -4.03 -12.11
N CYS A 52 -6.91 -2.86 -11.46
CA CYS A 52 -7.29 -1.60 -12.11
C CYS A 52 -6.41 -1.33 -13.34
N TYR A 53 -5.10 -1.49 -13.22
CA TYR A 53 -4.20 -1.33 -14.36
C TYR A 53 -4.49 -2.35 -15.45
N ARG A 54 -4.69 -3.61 -15.10
CA ARG A 54 -4.89 -4.69 -16.08
C ARG A 54 -6.23 -4.57 -16.81
N LEU A 55 -7.30 -4.33 -16.09
CA LEU A 55 -8.66 -4.47 -16.63
C LEU A 55 -9.22 -3.16 -17.20
N TRP A 56 -8.84 -2.00 -16.65
CA TRP A 56 -9.44 -0.72 -17.03
C TRP A 56 -8.45 0.27 -17.64
N LEU A 57 -7.22 0.33 -17.14
CA LEU A 57 -6.26 1.32 -17.58
C LEU A 57 -5.44 0.85 -18.79
N GLU A 58 -5.02 -0.39 -18.85
CA GLU A 58 -4.33 -0.94 -20.03
C GLU A 58 -5.24 -1.08 -21.25
N ALA A 59 -6.52 -1.41 -21.02
CA ALA A 59 -7.51 -1.48 -22.09
C ALA A 59 -7.81 -0.14 -22.76
N ALA A 60 -7.62 0.96 -22.04
CA ALA A 60 -7.75 2.32 -22.56
C ALA A 60 -6.48 2.87 -23.24
N SER A 61 -5.63 1.98 -23.70
CA SER A 61 -4.25 2.12 -24.21
C SER A 61 -3.85 3.51 -24.76
N GLY A 62 -2.71 3.99 -24.32
CA GLY A 62 -2.02 5.17 -24.82
C GLY A 62 -2.07 6.39 -23.92
N VAL A 63 -2.96 6.47 -22.96
CA VAL A 63 -3.12 7.64 -22.07
C VAL A 63 -2.37 7.48 -20.74
N TYR A 64 -1.91 6.28 -20.40
CA TYR A 64 -1.43 5.94 -19.06
C TYR A 64 0.04 5.54 -18.99
N SER A 65 0.88 6.15 -19.80
CA SER A 65 2.33 6.04 -19.64
C SER A 65 2.88 7.36 -19.06
N GLY A 66 3.78 7.26 -18.11
CA GLY A 66 4.55 8.41 -17.67
C GLY A 66 4.39 8.78 -16.20
N GLY A 67 4.54 10.07 -15.90
CA GLY A 67 4.75 10.59 -14.56
C GLY A 67 3.62 10.28 -13.57
N LEU A 68 2.36 10.29 -14.00
CA LEU A 68 1.21 10.07 -13.13
C LEU A 68 1.16 8.61 -12.60
N VAL A 69 1.41 7.65 -13.49
CA VAL A 69 1.46 6.22 -13.13
C VAL A 69 2.61 5.94 -12.18
N THR A 70 3.77 6.51 -12.48
CA THR A 70 4.97 6.36 -11.65
C THR A 70 4.79 7.06 -10.29
N ALA A 71 4.24 8.26 -10.27
CA ALA A 71 3.96 8.99 -9.03
C ALA A 71 2.97 8.23 -8.14
N GLN A 72 1.89 7.71 -8.71
CA GLN A 72 0.89 6.92 -8.01
C GLN A 72 1.52 5.67 -7.37
N PHE A 73 2.36 4.95 -8.12
CA PHE A 73 3.06 3.77 -7.61
C PHE A 73 3.95 4.12 -6.41
N TRP A 74 4.82 5.11 -6.55
CA TRP A 74 5.76 5.45 -5.48
C TRP A 74 5.10 6.07 -4.25
N LEU A 75 4.07 6.91 -4.42
CA LEU A 75 3.28 7.41 -3.29
C LEU A 75 2.67 6.27 -2.48
N HIS A 76 2.08 5.28 -3.17
CA HIS A 76 1.50 4.13 -2.50
C HIS A 76 2.56 3.26 -1.82
N GLN A 77 3.65 2.91 -2.52
CA GLN A 77 4.67 2.02 -1.98
C GLN A 77 5.41 2.65 -0.79
N LEU A 78 5.89 3.89 -0.93
CA LEU A 78 6.60 4.58 0.15
C LEU A 78 5.69 4.83 1.34
N GLY A 79 4.44 5.22 1.10
CA GLY A 79 3.45 5.41 2.15
C GLY A 79 3.15 4.11 2.89
N THR A 80 2.94 3.01 2.19
CA THR A 80 2.65 1.69 2.78
C THR A 80 3.83 1.17 3.60
N ILE A 81 5.05 1.28 3.07
CA ILE A 81 6.28 0.91 3.80
C ILE A 81 6.42 1.77 5.05
N GLY A 82 6.20 3.08 4.93
CA GLY A 82 6.26 4.00 6.07
C GLY A 82 5.25 3.66 7.15
N VAL A 83 3.99 3.39 6.78
CA VAL A 83 2.95 2.96 7.73
C VAL A 83 3.34 1.64 8.41
N ALA A 84 3.80 0.65 7.64
CA ALA A 84 4.20 -0.65 8.18
C ALA A 84 5.36 -0.52 9.18
N ILE A 85 6.41 0.23 8.84
CA ILE A 85 7.56 0.47 9.72
C ILE A 85 7.13 1.25 10.96
N GLY A 86 6.40 2.35 10.79
CA GLY A 86 5.95 3.19 11.90
C GLY A 86 5.07 2.45 12.90
N LEU A 87 4.12 1.65 12.42
CA LEU A 87 3.27 0.84 13.29
C LEU A 87 4.06 -0.29 13.96
N PHE A 88 4.98 -0.92 13.24
CA PHE A 88 5.84 -1.95 13.84
C PHE A 88 6.67 -1.39 15.01
N LEU A 89 7.27 -0.22 14.83
CA LEU A 89 8.06 0.45 15.86
C LEU A 89 7.20 0.89 17.05
N LEU A 90 5.99 1.39 16.78
CA LEU A 90 5.06 1.83 17.83
C LEU A 90 4.55 0.65 18.66
N TYR A 91 4.00 -0.35 18.01
CA TYR A 91 3.40 -1.51 18.69
C TYR A 91 4.42 -2.51 19.22
N GLY A 92 5.66 -2.43 18.77
CA GLY A 92 6.80 -3.13 19.37
C GLY A 92 7.40 -2.42 20.59
N GLU A 93 6.87 -1.24 20.93
CA GLU A 93 7.37 -0.40 22.03
C GLU A 93 8.83 0.06 21.83
N PHE A 94 9.29 0.11 20.57
CA PHE A 94 10.64 0.59 20.25
C PHE A 94 10.73 2.13 20.25
N VAL A 95 9.63 2.80 19.94
CA VAL A 95 9.55 4.25 19.79
C VAL A 95 8.25 4.77 20.42
N ALA A 96 8.32 5.92 21.10
CA ALA A 96 7.15 6.57 21.66
C ALA A 96 6.23 7.14 20.57
N LEU A 97 4.93 7.22 20.85
CA LEU A 97 3.93 7.72 19.90
C LEU A 97 4.28 9.13 19.40
N GLU A 98 4.69 10.02 20.28
CA GLU A 98 5.01 11.42 19.94
C GLU A 98 6.14 11.53 18.90
N VAL A 99 7.05 10.56 18.87
CA VAL A 99 8.17 10.52 17.94
C VAL A 99 7.75 9.96 16.59
N VAL A 100 6.93 8.89 16.58
CA VAL A 100 6.53 8.21 15.34
C VAL A 100 5.31 8.84 14.66
N ASP A 101 4.50 9.59 15.40
CA ASP A 101 3.23 10.12 14.90
C ASP A 101 3.39 11.02 13.65
N PRO A 102 4.32 12.00 13.60
CA PRO A 102 4.52 12.77 12.37
C PRO A 102 4.91 11.92 11.17
N PHE A 103 5.73 10.90 11.37
CA PHE A 103 6.14 9.96 10.33
C PHE A 103 4.96 9.12 9.83
N LEU A 104 4.13 8.62 10.75
CA LEU A 104 2.90 7.90 10.40
C LEU A 104 1.92 8.79 9.65
N ALA A 105 1.76 10.05 10.07
CA ALA A 105 0.90 11.01 9.40
C ALA A 105 1.33 11.25 7.95
N ILE A 106 2.61 11.54 7.72
CA ILE A 106 3.15 11.75 6.36
C ILE A 106 2.97 10.50 5.51
N SER A 107 3.26 9.32 6.05
CA SER A 107 3.11 8.05 5.36
C SER A 107 1.64 7.77 5.00
N SER A 108 0.72 8.06 5.89
CA SER A 108 -0.72 7.90 5.66
C SER A 108 -1.24 8.86 4.60
N PHE A 109 -0.81 10.12 4.60
CA PHE A 109 -1.14 11.07 3.52
C PHE A 109 -0.57 10.62 2.17
N SER A 110 0.60 10.00 2.15
CA SER A 110 1.17 9.42 0.93
C SER A 110 0.29 8.30 0.36
N VAL A 111 -0.19 7.38 1.21
CA VAL A 111 -1.14 6.33 0.81
C VAL A 111 -2.43 6.94 0.28
N PHE A 112 -2.98 7.91 0.98
CA PHE A 112 -4.19 8.65 0.56
C PHE A 112 -3.99 9.31 -0.82
N GLY A 113 -2.84 9.98 -1.03
CA GLY A 113 -2.47 10.55 -2.33
C GLY A 113 -2.41 9.50 -3.44
N GLY A 114 -1.89 8.30 -3.14
CA GLY A 114 -1.88 7.17 -4.07
C GLY A 114 -3.29 6.76 -4.51
N VAL A 115 -4.24 6.71 -3.57
CA VAL A 115 -5.65 6.41 -3.87
C VAL A 115 -6.28 7.51 -4.73
N LEU A 116 -6.03 8.79 -4.38
CA LEU A 116 -6.52 9.93 -5.18
C LEU A 116 -6.00 9.88 -6.62
N LEU A 117 -4.71 9.62 -6.81
CA LEU A 117 -4.14 9.52 -8.15
C LEU A 117 -4.71 8.34 -8.94
N MET A 118 -5.00 7.21 -8.29
CA MET A 118 -5.68 6.09 -8.95
C MET A 118 -7.09 6.51 -9.40
N MET A 119 -7.85 7.18 -8.54
CA MET A 119 -9.18 7.69 -8.88
C MET A 119 -9.13 8.64 -10.08
N VAL A 120 -8.17 9.58 -10.09
CA VAL A 120 -7.97 10.50 -11.22
C VAL A 120 -7.69 9.74 -12.52
N GLN A 121 -6.86 8.71 -12.48
CA GLN A 121 -6.56 7.88 -13.64
C GLN A 121 -7.81 7.16 -14.17
N LEU A 122 -8.59 6.55 -13.27
CA LEU A 122 -9.82 5.87 -13.63
C LEU A 122 -10.88 6.81 -14.24
N LEU A 123 -10.99 8.03 -13.70
CA LEU A 123 -11.88 9.05 -14.26
C LEU A 123 -11.44 9.49 -15.66
N LYS A 124 -10.15 9.68 -15.89
CA LYS A 124 -9.59 10.00 -17.22
C LYS A 124 -9.80 8.84 -18.21
N ALA A 125 -9.65 7.60 -17.77
CA ALA A 125 -9.88 6.42 -18.61
C ALA A 125 -11.30 6.36 -19.16
N LYS A 126 -12.28 6.69 -18.34
CA LYS A 126 -13.70 6.71 -18.73
C LYS A 126 -14.00 7.77 -19.81
N GLN A 127 -13.25 8.89 -19.77
CA GLN A 127 -13.44 9.97 -20.76
C GLN A 127 -12.79 9.65 -22.11
N ALA A 128 -11.78 8.80 -22.14
CA ALA A 128 -11.08 8.41 -23.36
C ALA A 128 -11.77 7.26 -24.13
N GLY A 129 -12.70 6.56 -23.49
CA GLY A 129 -13.54 5.50 -24.10
C GLY A 129 -14.87 6.02 -24.54
#